data_aef2c7506fc8b3ff3bf51aa2ade07d8a
#
_entry.id   aef2c7506fc8b3ff3bf51aa2ade07d8a
#
_cell.length_a   1.000
_cell.length_b   1.000
_cell.length_c   1.000
_cell.angle_alpha   90.00
_cell.angle_beta   90.00
_cell.angle_gamma   90.00
#
_symmetry.space_group_name_H-M   'P 1'
#
loop_
_entity.id
_entity.type
_entity.pdbx_description
1 polymer ?
#
loop_
_entity_poly.entity_id
_entity_poly.type
_entity_poly.pdbx_seq_one_letter_code
_entity_poly.pdbx_strand_id
1 'polypeptide(L)'
;MSNPLLRGVSFDERLRFLRDGVVCLRGIVSPDWIELARDGIEQRRDGLLQRVVSESGASEIAGQLTVTRRLRWICDQLLFDKDVSAATATPWHQDMSCGLADSHRIVHLWMPVDHMPRETTPEVVRGSHLWKTGYRHGGWIGPTDDEALAPELPDIESNRGAFDIVGYEVDPGDVVAFNHRALHHAGPVMSFGEKHRAFAILCADDELLAMGQLNRQPAAAQAFRAA
;
A
#
# COMPACT_ATOMS: atom_id res chain seq x y z
N MET A 1 -8.43 -23.30 7.74
CA MET A 1 -7.47 -22.23 8.08
C MET A 1 -7.88 -21.60 9.40
N SER A 2 -6.91 -21.14 10.18
CA SER A 2 -7.13 -20.38 11.41
C SER A 2 -7.86 -19.07 11.14
N ASN A 3 -8.30 -18.38 12.20
CA ASN A 3 -8.81 -17.02 12.09
C ASN A 3 -7.76 -16.16 11.35
N PRO A 4 -8.11 -15.42 10.30
CA PRO A 4 -7.14 -14.64 9.51
C PRO A 4 -6.46 -13.55 10.32
N LEU A 5 -7.15 -12.95 11.27
CA LEU A 5 -6.60 -11.92 12.14
C LEU A 5 -6.35 -12.46 13.54
N LEU A 6 -5.16 -12.20 14.06
CA LEU A 6 -4.77 -12.55 15.44
C LEU A 6 -5.33 -11.56 16.47
N ARG A 7 -5.63 -10.33 16.02
CA ARG A 7 -6.18 -9.25 16.83
C ARG A 7 -6.89 -8.20 15.96
N GLY A 8 -7.67 -7.34 16.58
CA GLY A 8 -8.20 -6.15 15.92
C GLY A 8 -7.20 -4.98 15.90
N VAL A 9 -7.55 -3.94 15.16
CA VAL A 9 -6.84 -2.65 15.18
C VAL A 9 -7.17 -1.95 16.50
N SER A 10 -6.15 -1.55 17.25
CA SER A 10 -6.32 -0.82 18.49
C SER A 10 -6.77 0.63 18.26
N PHE A 11 -7.32 1.26 19.29
CA PHE A 11 -7.71 2.67 19.23
C PHE A 11 -6.53 3.59 18.89
N ASP A 12 -5.37 3.35 19.50
CA ASP A 12 -4.16 4.17 19.26
C ASP A 12 -3.62 4.00 17.83
N GLU A 13 -3.66 2.79 17.29
CA GLU A 13 -3.27 2.53 15.90
C GLU A 13 -4.19 3.27 14.91
N ARG A 14 -5.49 3.27 15.19
CA ARG A 14 -6.47 4.03 14.40
C ARG A 14 -6.21 5.53 14.48
N LEU A 15 -5.97 6.07 15.68
CA LEU A 15 -5.65 7.49 15.85
C LEU A 15 -4.38 7.89 15.08
N ARG A 16 -3.35 7.05 15.14
CA ARG A 16 -2.12 7.28 14.34
C ARG A 16 -2.42 7.30 12.85
N PHE A 17 -3.16 6.31 12.34
CA PHE A 17 -3.55 6.28 10.93
C PHE A 17 -4.30 7.55 10.51
N LEU A 18 -5.28 8.00 11.29
CA LEU A 18 -6.07 9.20 10.98
C LEU A 18 -5.25 10.49 11.05
N ARG A 19 -4.27 10.57 11.95
CA ARG A 19 -3.42 11.75 12.15
C ARG A 19 -2.25 11.77 11.16
N ASP A 20 -1.57 10.64 11.02
CA ASP A 20 -0.29 10.53 10.32
C ASP A 20 -0.46 10.07 8.86
N GLY A 21 -1.61 9.47 8.51
CA GLY A 21 -1.85 8.86 7.21
C GLY A 21 -1.17 7.51 7.02
N VAL A 22 -0.49 7.01 8.04
CA VAL A 22 0.23 5.74 8.03
C VAL A 22 0.31 5.13 9.41
N VAL A 23 0.28 3.79 9.49
CA VAL A 23 0.50 3.04 10.73
C VAL A 23 1.09 1.66 10.42
N CYS A 24 1.96 1.16 11.28
CA CYS A 24 2.40 -0.22 11.26
C CYS A 24 1.60 -1.03 12.31
N LEU A 25 0.86 -2.02 11.83
CA LEU A 25 0.06 -2.95 12.63
C LEU A 25 0.87 -4.20 12.89
N ARG A 26 1.41 -4.34 14.09
CA ARG A 26 2.30 -5.44 14.44
C ARG A 26 1.56 -6.74 14.71
N GLY A 27 2.02 -7.83 14.07
CA GLY A 27 1.54 -9.20 14.33
C GLY A 27 0.03 -9.34 14.19
N ILE A 28 -0.59 -8.70 13.20
CA ILE A 28 -2.04 -8.68 13.04
C ILE A 28 -2.56 -9.83 12.15
N VAL A 29 -1.77 -10.26 11.16
CA VAL A 29 -2.15 -11.33 10.22
C VAL A 29 -1.59 -12.66 10.71
N SER A 30 -2.39 -13.72 10.64
CA SER A 30 -1.96 -15.05 11.09
C SER A 30 -0.92 -15.68 10.14
N PRO A 31 0.00 -16.52 10.67
CA PRO A 31 1.04 -17.17 9.87
C PRO A 31 0.50 -17.97 8.68
N ASP A 32 -0.63 -18.66 8.82
CA ASP A 32 -1.23 -19.46 7.74
C ASP A 32 -1.53 -18.62 6.49
N TRP A 33 -1.97 -17.36 6.68
CA TRP A 33 -2.26 -16.45 5.59
C TRP A 33 -1.01 -15.86 4.96
N ILE A 34 0.04 -15.66 5.76
CA ILE A 34 1.35 -15.24 5.26
C ILE A 34 1.98 -16.35 4.41
N GLU A 35 1.93 -17.61 4.86
CA GLU A 35 2.39 -18.76 4.06
C GLU A 35 1.59 -18.89 2.76
N LEU A 36 0.26 -18.72 2.81
CA LEU A 36 -0.57 -18.74 1.60
C LEU A 36 -0.17 -17.65 0.60
N ALA A 37 0.12 -16.44 1.09
CA ALA A 37 0.59 -15.34 0.25
C ALA A 37 1.98 -15.67 -0.34
N ARG A 38 2.89 -16.20 0.48
CA ARG A 38 4.23 -16.62 0.04
C ARG A 38 4.16 -17.68 -1.06
N ASP A 39 3.35 -18.71 -0.86
CA ASP A 39 3.10 -19.77 -1.85
C ASP A 39 2.51 -19.20 -3.14
N GLY A 40 1.55 -18.29 -3.03
CA GLY A 40 0.95 -17.62 -4.18
C GLY A 40 1.98 -16.84 -5.00
N ILE A 41 2.88 -16.14 -4.34
CA ILE A 41 3.96 -15.37 -4.97
C ILE A 41 4.98 -16.33 -5.63
N GLU A 42 5.49 -17.31 -4.88
CA GLU A 42 6.52 -18.22 -5.37
C GLU A 42 6.07 -19.08 -6.54
N GLN A 43 4.84 -19.58 -6.47
CA GLN A 43 4.28 -20.47 -7.48
C GLN A 43 3.52 -19.73 -8.59
N ARG A 44 3.45 -18.39 -8.52
CA ARG A 44 2.68 -17.52 -9.45
C ARG A 44 1.23 -17.99 -9.60
N ARG A 45 0.59 -18.32 -8.47
CA ARG A 45 -0.77 -18.85 -8.41
C ARG A 45 -1.76 -17.74 -8.05
N ASP A 46 -2.34 -17.13 -9.06
CA ASP A 46 -3.33 -16.05 -8.89
C ASP A 46 -4.51 -16.47 -7.98
N GLY A 47 -4.96 -17.70 -8.05
CA GLY A 47 -6.03 -18.20 -7.20
C GLY A 47 -5.70 -18.22 -5.70
N LEU A 48 -4.43 -18.44 -5.30
CA LEU A 48 -4.02 -18.34 -3.90
C LEU A 48 -3.99 -16.89 -3.45
N LEU A 49 -3.46 -16.00 -4.28
CA LEU A 49 -3.40 -14.57 -3.99
C LEU A 49 -4.81 -13.97 -3.93
N GLN A 50 -5.72 -14.39 -4.81
CA GLN A 50 -7.13 -13.99 -4.76
C GLN A 50 -7.79 -14.38 -3.42
N ARG A 51 -7.46 -15.55 -2.88
CA ARG A 51 -7.93 -15.97 -1.55
C ARG A 51 -7.34 -15.10 -0.46
N VAL A 52 -6.06 -14.73 -0.53
CA VAL A 52 -5.45 -13.78 0.42
C VAL A 52 -6.21 -12.46 0.40
N VAL A 53 -6.50 -11.91 -0.78
CA VAL A 53 -7.27 -10.67 -0.91
C VAL A 53 -8.64 -10.76 -0.27
N SER A 54 -9.38 -11.83 -0.54
CA SER A 54 -10.80 -11.95 -0.16
C SER A 54 -11.03 -12.47 1.24
N GLU A 55 -10.10 -13.25 1.81
CA GLU A 55 -10.33 -14.04 3.02
C GLU A 55 -9.35 -13.71 4.17
N SER A 56 -8.26 -12.96 3.94
CA SER A 56 -7.22 -12.68 4.96
C SER A 56 -7.62 -11.65 6.03
N GLY A 57 -8.84 -11.12 5.97
CA GLY A 57 -9.27 -10.06 6.88
C GLY A 57 -8.77 -8.66 6.50
N ALA A 58 -8.16 -8.49 5.31
CA ALA A 58 -7.68 -7.19 4.84
C ALA A 58 -8.77 -6.11 4.83
N SER A 59 -9.96 -6.44 4.32
CA SER A 59 -11.10 -5.53 4.34
C SER A 59 -11.55 -5.16 5.75
N GLU A 60 -11.40 -6.08 6.72
CA GLU A 60 -11.71 -5.82 8.12
C GLU A 60 -10.70 -4.84 8.74
N ILE A 61 -9.40 -5.04 8.49
CA ILE A 61 -8.34 -4.10 8.93
C ILE A 61 -8.64 -2.70 8.39
N ALA A 62 -8.85 -2.58 7.07
CA ALA A 62 -9.12 -1.31 6.43
C ALA A 62 -10.41 -0.65 6.99
N GLY A 63 -11.47 -1.42 7.24
CA GLY A 63 -12.71 -0.94 7.86
C GLY A 63 -12.52 -0.40 9.27
N GLN A 64 -11.70 -1.07 10.07
CA GLN A 64 -11.38 -0.62 11.43
C GLN A 64 -10.54 0.66 11.43
N LEU A 65 -9.65 0.84 10.45
CA LEU A 65 -8.84 2.05 10.29
C LEU A 65 -9.68 3.26 9.83
N THR A 66 -10.56 3.08 8.86
CA THR A 66 -11.35 4.16 8.24
C THR A 66 -12.70 4.40 8.90
N VAL A 67 -13.05 3.59 9.91
CA VAL A 67 -14.37 3.62 10.60
C VAL A 67 -15.53 3.36 9.60
N THR A 68 -15.28 2.51 8.64
CA THR A 68 -16.24 2.14 7.60
C THR A 68 -16.66 0.67 7.75
N ARG A 69 -17.96 0.41 7.59
CA ARG A 69 -18.53 -0.95 7.70
C ARG A 69 -18.58 -1.71 6.38
N ARG A 70 -18.39 -1.03 5.26
CA ARG A 70 -18.56 -1.58 3.92
C ARG A 70 -17.35 -1.23 3.07
N LEU A 71 -16.27 -1.97 3.29
CA LEU A 71 -15.09 -1.87 2.43
C LEU A 71 -15.06 -3.05 1.46
N ARG A 72 -14.71 -2.73 0.24
CA ARG A 72 -14.29 -3.71 -0.76
C ARG A 72 -12.87 -3.42 -1.18
N TRP A 73 -12.15 -4.46 -1.54
CA TRP A 73 -10.92 -4.30 -2.27
C TRP A 73 -11.24 -3.81 -3.70
N ILE A 74 -10.44 -2.86 -4.19
CA ILE A 74 -10.70 -2.24 -5.49
C ILE A 74 -9.69 -2.68 -6.53
N CYS A 75 -8.47 -2.90 -6.10
CA CYS A 75 -7.37 -3.12 -7.01
C CYS A 75 -6.61 -4.37 -6.64
N ASP A 76 -6.11 -4.99 -7.70
CA ASP A 76 -5.27 -6.14 -7.66
C ASP A 76 -3.93 -5.87 -6.98
N GLN A 77 -3.44 -6.88 -6.47
CA GLN A 77 -2.17 -7.35 -6.04
C GLN A 77 -0.98 -6.59 -6.65
N LEU A 78 -0.40 -5.70 -5.90
CA LEU A 78 0.97 -5.29 -6.17
C LEU A 78 1.90 -6.30 -5.49
N LEU A 79 2.52 -7.15 -6.28
CA LEU A 79 3.58 -8.02 -5.83
C LEU A 79 4.89 -7.24 -5.90
N PHE A 80 5.47 -7.02 -4.74
CA PHE A 80 6.84 -6.56 -4.65
C PHE A 80 7.74 -7.78 -4.52
N ASP A 81 8.27 -8.25 -5.62
CA ASP A 81 9.36 -9.23 -5.65
C ASP A 81 10.61 -8.45 -6.08
N LYS A 82 11.29 -7.92 -5.10
CA LYS A 82 12.49 -7.13 -5.35
C LYS A 82 13.67 -8.07 -5.40
N ASP A 83 14.04 -8.49 -6.60
CA ASP A 83 15.36 -9.05 -6.86
C ASP A 83 16.35 -7.89 -7.04
N VAL A 84 17.50 -8.00 -6.39
CA VAL A 84 18.54 -6.96 -6.33
C VAL A 84 19.07 -6.52 -7.71
N SER A 85 18.89 -7.33 -8.73
CA SER A 85 19.41 -7.02 -10.07
C SER A 85 18.68 -5.86 -10.78
N ALA A 86 17.52 -5.43 -10.29
CA ALA A 86 16.68 -4.50 -11.00
C ALA A 86 15.80 -3.57 -10.10
N ALA A 87 15.98 -3.60 -8.79
CA ALA A 87 15.09 -2.88 -7.88
C ALA A 87 15.51 -1.42 -7.75
N THR A 88 14.99 -0.59 -8.63
CA THR A 88 15.00 0.85 -8.46
C THR A 88 14.01 1.27 -7.38
N ALA A 89 14.35 2.33 -6.63
CA ALA A 89 13.38 2.99 -5.77
C ALA A 89 12.17 3.45 -6.59
N THR A 90 10.95 3.33 -6.03
CA THR A 90 9.82 4.03 -6.64
C THR A 90 9.96 5.53 -6.37
N PRO A 91 9.61 6.41 -7.31
CA PRO A 91 9.63 7.84 -7.03
C PRO A 91 8.58 8.18 -5.95
N TRP A 92 8.76 9.31 -5.26
CA TRP A 92 7.73 9.87 -4.40
C TRP A 92 6.46 10.16 -5.21
N HIS A 93 5.30 9.74 -4.72
CA HIS A 93 4.01 9.90 -5.39
C HIS A 93 2.82 9.85 -4.44
N GLN A 94 1.66 10.19 -4.96
CA GLN A 94 0.34 9.93 -4.38
C GLN A 94 -0.43 9.04 -5.36
N ASP A 95 -1.22 8.11 -4.87
CA ASP A 95 -2.01 7.24 -5.75
C ASP A 95 -3.31 7.87 -6.26
N MET A 96 -3.61 9.09 -5.84
CA MET A 96 -4.81 9.84 -6.26
C MET A 96 -4.95 10.00 -7.76
N SER A 97 -3.83 10.16 -8.46
CA SER A 97 -3.79 10.34 -9.92
C SER A 97 -4.16 9.10 -10.72
N CYS A 98 -4.38 7.98 -10.07
CA CYS A 98 -4.81 6.73 -10.72
C CYS A 98 -6.31 6.70 -11.06
N GLY A 99 -7.00 7.85 -11.10
CA GLY A 99 -8.45 7.91 -11.31
C GLY A 99 -9.27 7.44 -10.13
N LEU A 100 -8.64 7.36 -8.96
CA LEU A 100 -9.30 7.04 -7.69
C LEU A 100 -9.94 8.31 -7.14
N ALA A 101 -11.12 8.16 -6.51
CA ALA A 101 -11.79 9.27 -5.85
C ALA A 101 -10.91 9.92 -4.78
N ASP A 102 -11.01 11.24 -4.65
CA ASP A 102 -10.40 11.96 -3.55
C ASP A 102 -11.12 11.62 -2.23
N SER A 103 -10.69 10.55 -1.57
CA SER A 103 -11.33 10.04 -0.38
C SER A 103 -10.33 9.57 0.66
N HIS A 104 -10.55 9.98 1.92
CA HIS A 104 -9.79 9.47 3.06
C HIS A 104 -10.14 8.01 3.41
N ARG A 105 -11.11 7.39 2.71
CA ARG A 105 -11.58 6.02 2.93
C ARG A 105 -10.97 5.01 1.96
N ILE A 106 -9.82 5.34 1.39
CA ILE A 106 -9.03 4.43 0.56
C ILE A 106 -7.70 4.15 1.27
N VAL A 107 -7.41 2.88 1.48
CA VAL A 107 -6.27 2.41 2.28
C VAL A 107 -5.47 1.39 1.51
N HIS A 108 -4.16 1.58 1.45
CA HIS A 108 -3.21 0.54 1.09
C HIS A 108 -2.86 -0.29 2.31
N LEU A 109 -2.91 -1.60 2.17
CA LEU A 109 -2.41 -2.57 3.14
C LEU A 109 -1.22 -3.28 2.50
N TRP A 110 -0.04 -2.98 2.97
CA TRP A 110 1.20 -3.57 2.50
C TRP A 110 1.67 -4.62 3.51
N MET A 111 1.72 -5.89 3.08
CA MET A 111 1.97 -7.05 3.91
C MET A 111 3.27 -7.73 3.49
N PRO A 112 4.32 -7.71 4.31
CA PRO A 112 5.54 -8.44 4.02
C PRO A 112 5.30 -9.95 4.17
N VAL A 113 5.85 -10.73 3.25
CA VAL A 113 5.94 -12.19 3.39
C VAL A 113 7.34 -12.65 3.78
N ASP A 114 8.32 -11.75 3.73
CA ASP A 114 9.68 -11.91 4.23
C ASP A 114 10.00 -10.79 5.23
N HIS A 115 11.05 -10.94 6.03
CA HIS A 115 11.58 -9.83 6.82
C HIS A 115 12.03 -8.69 5.90
N MET A 116 11.66 -7.46 6.22
CA MET A 116 11.98 -6.28 5.42
C MET A 116 12.64 -5.21 6.28
N PRO A 117 13.91 -4.87 6.02
CA PRO A 117 14.56 -3.73 6.62
C PRO A 117 13.82 -2.42 6.29
N ARG A 118 13.94 -1.44 7.15
CA ARG A 118 13.25 -0.15 6.99
C ARG A 118 13.50 0.50 5.62
N GLU A 119 14.71 0.38 5.09
CA GLU A 119 15.15 1.02 3.86
C GLU A 119 14.46 0.46 2.61
N THR A 120 13.89 -0.74 2.72
CA THR A 120 13.22 -1.44 1.61
C THR A 120 11.70 -1.38 1.69
N THR A 121 11.15 -0.85 2.79
CA THR A 121 9.72 -0.71 3.01
C THR A 121 9.20 0.63 2.47
N PRO A 122 7.87 0.79 2.34
CA PRO A 122 7.31 2.10 2.03
C PRO A 122 7.69 3.13 3.09
N GLU A 123 8.25 4.25 2.65
CA GLU A 123 8.40 5.46 3.45
C GLU A 123 7.26 6.43 3.11
N VAL A 124 6.75 7.12 4.11
CA VAL A 124 5.57 7.98 4.01
C VAL A 124 5.86 9.32 4.68
N VAL A 125 5.47 10.42 4.04
CA VAL A 125 5.46 11.74 4.67
C VAL A 125 4.22 11.85 5.55
N ARG A 126 4.43 11.88 6.89
CA ARG A 126 3.32 11.95 7.85
C ARG A 126 2.44 13.16 7.63
N GLY A 127 1.14 12.95 7.72
CA GLY A 127 0.14 14.01 7.58
C GLY A 127 -0.06 14.53 6.16
N SER A 128 0.74 14.08 5.17
CA SER A 128 0.60 14.54 3.78
C SER A 128 -0.74 14.18 3.14
N HIS A 129 -1.43 13.14 3.62
CA HIS A 129 -2.78 12.78 3.19
C HIS A 129 -3.83 13.86 3.51
N LEU A 130 -3.54 14.76 4.45
CA LEU A 130 -4.39 15.90 4.81
C LEU A 130 -4.09 17.15 3.99
N TRP A 131 -3.06 17.13 3.17
CA TRP A 131 -2.74 18.25 2.29
C TRP A 131 -3.84 18.39 1.23
N LYS A 132 -4.26 19.63 0.98
CA LYS A 132 -5.32 19.91 0.01
C LYS A 132 -4.87 19.76 -1.44
N THR A 133 -3.57 19.66 -1.66
CA THR A 133 -2.96 19.62 -2.98
C THR A 133 -2.80 18.20 -3.44
N GLY A 134 -3.37 17.88 -4.62
CA GLY A 134 -2.97 16.73 -5.41
C GLY A 134 -1.80 17.11 -6.30
N TYR A 135 -0.76 16.30 -6.34
CA TYR A 135 0.43 16.58 -7.12
C TYR A 135 0.43 15.78 -8.42
N ARG A 136 1.15 16.34 -9.42
CA ARG A 136 1.37 15.64 -10.68
C ARG A 136 2.13 14.35 -10.43
N HIS A 137 1.67 13.30 -11.07
CA HIS A 137 2.36 12.02 -11.07
C HIS A 137 3.66 12.12 -11.87
N GLY A 138 4.79 11.76 -11.30
CA GLY A 138 6.10 11.88 -11.94
C GLY A 138 6.34 10.91 -13.11
N GLY A 139 5.34 10.69 -13.98
CA GLY A 139 5.47 9.90 -15.20
C GLY A 139 5.25 8.39 -15.02
N TRP A 140 4.81 7.96 -13.88
CA TRP A 140 4.64 6.53 -13.57
C TRP A 140 3.31 5.94 -14.06
N ILE A 141 2.28 6.76 -14.09
CA ILE A 141 0.98 6.44 -14.71
C ILE A 141 0.74 7.53 -15.75
N GLY A 142 0.28 7.14 -16.94
CA GLY A 142 0.11 8.08 -18.03
C GLY A 142 -0.73 9.30 -17.66
N PRO A 143 -0.44 10.47 -18.23
CA PRO A 143 -1.12 11.71 -17.89
C PRO A 143 -2.62 11.60 -18.16
N THR A 144 -3.44 11.95 -17.17
CA THR A 144 -4.84 12.30 -17.39
C THR A 144 -4.90 13.79 -17.73
N ASP A 145 -5.91 14.24 -18.50
CA ASP A 145 -6.02 15.65 -18.92
C ASP A 145 -6.02 16.63 -17.74
N ASP A 146 -6.53 16.21 -16.57
CA ASP A 146 -6.53 17.02 -15.33
C ASP A 146 -5.15 17.10 -14.65
N GLU A 147 -4.27 16.15 -14.93
CA GLU A 147 -2.92 16.08 -14.35
C GLU A 147 -1.99 17.17 -14.89
N ALA A 148 -2.22 17.64 -16.10
CA ALA A 148 -1.43 18.73 -16.71
C ALA A 148 -1.51 20.03 -15.91
N LEU A 149 -2.58 20.24 -15.13
CA LEU A 149 -2.81 21.43 -14.30
C LEU A 149 -2.37 21.24 -12.84
N ALA A 150 -2.06 20.01 -12.41
CA ALA A 150 -1.61 19.75 -11.05
C ALA A 150 -0.18 20.29 -10.84
N PRO A 151 0.13 20.84 -9.66
CA PRO A 151 1.48 21.30 -9.36
C PRO A 151 2.46 20.11 -9.32
N GLU A 152 3.72 20.43 -9.54
CA GLU A 152 4.79 19.44 -9.40
C GLU A 152 4.95 19.02 -7.95
N LEU A 153 5.35 17.76 -7.75
CA LEU A 153 5.65 17.22 -6.44
C LEU A 153 6.85 17.98 -5.85
N PRO A 154 6.83 18.33 -4.54
CA PRO A 154 8.02 18.85 -3.88
C PRO A 154 9.21 17.89 -4.02
N ASP A 155 10.40 18.40 -4.17
CA ASP A 155 11.61 17.58 -4.16
C ASP A 155 11.90 17.10 -2.73
N ILE A 156 11.21 16.02 -2.34
CA ILE A 156 11.30 15.41 -1.01
C ILE A 156 12.67 14.78 -0.84
N GLU A 157 13.17 14.10 -1.87
CA GLU A 157 14.41 13.32 -1.75
C GLU A 157 15.62 14.22 -1.47
N SER A 158 15.75 15.33 -2.17
CA SER A 158 16.83 16.29 -1.92
C SER A 158 16.65 17.10 -0.62
N ASN A 159 15.43 17.13 -0.06
CA ASN A 159 15.09 17.93 1.11
C ASN A 159 14.48 17.10 2.25
N ARG A 160 14.89 15.84 2.41
CA ARG A 160 14.30 14.91 3.41
C ARG A 160 14.17 15.50 4.81
N GLY A 161 15.13 16.34 5.22
CA GLY A 161 15.11 16.99 6.55
C GLY A 161 13.98 18.00 6.76
N ALA A 162 13.31 18.44 5.70
CA ALA A 162 12.16 19.37 5.77
C ALA A 162 10.82 18.63 5.94
N PHE A 163 10.81 17.30 5.86
CA PHE A 163 9.62 16.47 5.90
C PHE A 163 9.67 15.46 7.06
N ASP A 164 8.54 15.20 7.71
CA ASP A 164 8.42 14.15 8.71
C ASP A 164 8.20 12.80 8.01
N ILE A 165 9.29 12.11 7.69
CA ILE A 165 9.28 10.85 6.94
C ILE A 165 9.37 9.68 7.91
N VAL A 166 8.45 8.73 7.77
CA VAL A 166 8.44 7.48 8.52
C VAL A 166 8.49 6.26 7.60
N GLY A 167 9.29 5.28 7.97
CA GLY A 167 9.33 3.92 7.44
C GLY A 167 9.47 2.95 8.60
N TYR A 168 9.21 1.68 8.35
CA TYR A 168 9.18 0.64 9.38
C TYR A 168 9.99 -0.57 8.94
N GLU A 169 10.86 -1.06 9.82
CA GLU A 169 11.31 -2.45 9.73
C GLU A 169 10.15 -3.36 10.09
N VAL A 170 9.88 -4.40 9.29
CA VAL A 170 8.70 -5.26 9.46
C VAL A 170 9.01 -6.73 9.25
N ASP A 171 8.24 -7.55 9.93
CA ASP A 171 8.27 -9.01 9.86
C ASP A 171 6.98 -9.56 9.24
N PRO A 172 7.00 -10.80 8.71
CA PRO A 172 5.79 -11.50 8.26
C PRO A 172 4.71 -11.51 9.36
N GLY A 173 3.51 -11.07 9.00
CA GLY A 173 2.39 -10.90 9.94
C GLY A 173 2.13 -9.46 10.35
N ASP A 174 3.08 -8.55 10.12
CA ASP A 174 2.86 -7.11 10.21
C ASP A 174 2.12 -6.58 8.98
N VAL A 175 1.49 -5.42 9.11
CA VAL A 175 0.89 -4.68 7.99
C VAL A 175 1.26 -3.21 8.10
N VAL A 176 1.87 -2.66 7.05
CA VAL A 176 1.98 -1.21 6.90
C VAL A 176 0.74 -0.72 6.17
N ALA A 177 -0.11 0.00 6.89
CA ALA A 177 -1.32 0.60 6.33
C ALA A 177 -1.10 2.09 6.08
N PHE A 178 -1.38 2.57 4.87
CA PHE A 178 -1.28 4.00 4.57
C PHE A 178 -2.42 4.48 3.67
N ASN A 179 -2.75 5.76 3.82
CA ASN A 179 -3.79 6.40 3.03
C ASN A 179 -3.29 6.66 1.61
N HIS A 180 -4.10 6.39 0.58
CA HIS A 180 -3.73 6.56 -0.83
C HIS A 180 -3.35 8.00 -1.21
N ARG A 181 -3.77 8.98 -0.40
CA ARG A 181 -3.39 10.40 -0.55
C ARG A 181 -2.03 10.73 0.03
N ALA A 182 -1.49 9.86 0.90
CA ALA A 182 -0.21 10.12 1.53
C ALA A 182 0.92 10.06 0.49
N LEU A 183 1.83 11.02 0.55
CA LEU A 183 3.05 10.98 -0.24
C LEU A 183 3.93 9.85 0.26
N HIS A 184 4.25 8.95 -0.64
CA HIS A 184 5.03 7.76 -0.30
C HIS A 184 5.97 7.34 -1.43
N HIS A 185 6.95 6.55 -1.09
CA HIS A 185 7.84 5.85 -2.02
C HIS A 185 8.32 4.55 -1.39
N ALA A 186 8.97 3.70 -2.16
CA ALA A 186 9.67 2.54 -1.63
C ALA A 186 11.14 2.60 -2.05
N GLY A 187 12.03 2.44 -1.08
CA GLY A 187 13.46 2.48 -1.29
C GLY A 187 13.98 1.34 -2.19
N PRO A 188 15.22 1.46 -2.70
CA PRO A 188 15.85 0.39 -3.46
C PRO A 188 16.19 -0.78 -2.53
N VAL A 189 16.31 -1.98 -3.09
CA VAL A 189 16.89 -3.11 -2.37
C VAL A 189 18.40 -3.03 -2.46
N MET A 190 19.08 -3.04 -1.32
CA MET A 190 20.51 -2.84 -1.21
C MET A 190 21.30 -4.12 -0.94
N SER A 191 20.63 -5.25 -0.63
CA SER A 191 21.31 -6.50 -0.26
C SER A 191 21.14 -7.58 -1.32
N PHE A 192 22.27 -8.20 -1.71
CA PHE A 192 22.28 -9.30 -2.66
C PHE A 192 21.89 -10.62 -1.97
N GLY A 193 20.98 -11.36 -2.59
CA GLY A 193 20.63 -12.72 -2.20
C GLY A 193 19.53 -12.85 -1.15
N GLU A 194 19.00 -11.76 -0.63
CA GLU A 194 17.82 -11.76 0.25
C GLU A 194 16.54 -11.53 -0.56
N LYS A 195 15.51 -12.29 -0.22
CA LYS A 195 14.18 -12.08 -0.81
C LYS A 195 13.45 -11.00 0.00
N HIS A 196 13.01 -9.96 -0.70
CA HIS A 196 12.24 -8.87 -0.12
C HIS A 196 10.90 -8.80 -0.81
N ARG A 197 9.98 -9.68 -0.41
CA ARG A 197 8.67 -9.82 -1.02
C ARG A 197 7.59 -9.29 -0.11
N ALA A 198 6.66 -8.58 -0.70
CA ALA A 198 5.47 -8.10 -0.03
C ALA A 198 4.26 -8.20 -0.96
N PHE A 199 3.10 -8.20 -0.35
CA PHE A 199 1.82 -8.23 -1.03
C PHE A 199 1.01 -7.00 -0.61
N ALA A 200 0.54 -6.20 -1.55
CA ALA A 200 -0.25 -5.02 -1.27
C ALA A 200 -1.69 -5.16 -1.76
N ILE A 201 -2.61 -4.70 -0.95
CA ILE A 201 -4.05 -4.67 -1.24
C ILE A 201 -4.54 -3.24 -1.09
N LEU A 202 -5.28 -2.75 -2.08
CA LEU A 202 -5.98 -1.48 -2.01
C LEU A 202 -7.44 -1.73 -1.64
N CYS A 203 -7.89 -1.14 -0.53
CA CYS A 203 -9.25 -1.22 -0.03
C CYS A 203 -9.95 0.14 -0.10
N ALA A 204 -11.18 0.17 -0.62
CA ALA A 204 -12.02 1.37 -0.63
C ALA A 204 -13.43 1.10 -0.15
N ASP A 205 -14.10 2.18 0.24
CA ASP A 205 -15.50 2.18 0.64
C ASP A 205 -16.42 1.82 -0.53
N ASP A 206 -17.40 0.96 -0.27
CA ASP A 206 -18.44 0.56 -1.23
C ASP A 206 -19.24 1.72 -1.80
N GLU A 207 -19.47 2.79 -1.03
CA GLU A 207 -20.18 3.98 -1.48
C GLU A 207 -19.42 4.69 -2.60
N LEU A 208 -18.07 4.73 -2.54
CA LEU A 208 -17.25 5.31 -3.58
C LEU A 208 -17.34 4.53 -4.90
N LEU A 209 -17.45 3.20 -4.80
CA LEU A 209 -17.67 2.32 -5.95
C LEU A 209 -19.06 2.53 -6.58
N ALA A 210 -20.07 2.69 -5.74
CA ALA A 210 -21.46 2.89 -6.18
C ALA A 210 -21.69 4.24 -6.86
N MET A 211 -20.91 5.26 -6.47
CA MET A 211 -20.97 6.60 -7.07
C MET A 211 -20.25 6.70 -8.43
N GLY A 212 -19.68 5.62 -8.94
CA GLY A 212 -18.93 5.61 -10.19
C GLY A 212 -17.62 6.39 -10.14
N GLN A 213 -17.18 6.79 -8.94
CA GLN A 213 -15.95 7.54 -8.72
C GLN A 213 -14.70 6.63 -8.78
N LEU A 214 -14.90 5.34 -8.98
CA LEU A 214 -13.85 4.35 -9.14
C LEU A 214 -14.14 3.56 -10.41
N ASN A 215 -13.36 3.78 -11.45
CA ASN A 215 -13.40 2.96 -12.63
C ASN A 215 -12.95 1.53 -12.26
N ARG A 216 -13.87 0.56 -12.44
CA ARG A 216 -13.54 -0.86 -12.37
C ARG A 216 -12.71 -1.25 -13.60
N GLN A 217 -11.47 -0.86 -13.66
CA GLN A 217 -10.54 -1.61 -14.48
C GLN A 217 -9.86 -2.61 -13.55
N PRO A 218 -9.98 -3.91 -13.80
CA PRO A 218 -9.04 -4.85 -13.24
C PRO A 218 -7.68 -4.39 -13.81
N ALA A 219 -6.88 -3.75 -13.01
CA ALA A 219 -5.49 -3.58 -13.34
C ALA A 219 -4.97 -5.00 -13.51
N ALA A 220 -4.65 -5.38 -14.75
CA ALA A 220 -3.91 -6.58 -15.00
C ALA A 220 -2.72 -6.54 -14.04
N ALA A 221 -2.51 -7.61 -13.28
CA ALA A 221 -1.44 -7.73 -12.32
C ALA A 221 -0.16 -7.18 -12.94
N GLN A 222 0.14 -5.91 -12.68
CA GLN A 222 1.39 -5.31 -13.08
C GLN A 222 2.40 -5.86 -12.09
N ALA A 223 2.87 -7.07 -12.38
CA ALA A 223 4.14 -7.48 -11.87
C ALA A 223 5.12 -6.38 -12.31
N PHE A 224 5.58 -5.56 -11.38
CA PHE A 224 6.69 -4.67 -11.62
C PHE A 224 7.87 -5.55 -11.99
N ARG A 225 8.00 -5.85 -13.27
CA ARG A 225 9.25 -6.27 -13.85
C ARG A 225 10.04 -4.99 -14.00
N ALA A 226 11.06 -4.82 -13.17
CA ALA A 226 12.14 -3.93 -13.50
C ALA A 226 12.63 -4.32 -14.91
N ALA A 227 12.64 -3.34 -15.80
CA ALA A 227 13.25 -3.45 -17.12
C ALA A 227 14.78 -3.41 -17.00
#